data_f2553027f19d34fa4aee9fa60042a0d6
#
_entry.id   f2553027f19d34fa4aee9fa60042a0d6
#
_cell.length_a   1.000
_cell.length_b   1.000
_cell.length_c   1.000
_cell.angle_alpha   90.00
_cell.angle_beta   90.00
_cell.angle_gamma   90.00
#
_symmetry.space_group_name_H-M   'P 1'
#
loop_
_entity.id
_entity.type
_entity.pdbx_description
1 polymer ?
#
loop_
_entity_poly.entity_id
_entity_poly.type
_entity_poly.pdbx_seq_one_letter_code
_entity_poly.pdbx_strand_id
1 'polypeptide(L)'
;MNEKDKITRRKVIGGLGATLAAAAVSPVFAASGTSKSKLSLAPQGLQDPTTKYPKPPFQGQSQPWPGLVSKMNPRPDHGETSYKGSGRLAGRKALITGGDSGMGRAAAIAYAREGADVAINYFPTEESDAQEVIALIKAEGRKAIAIPGDLRDEAFCTKLVADAVRGLGGLDIVVNNAGRQQAHASILDISTEQFDWTMKTNIYAPFWIIKAALPHLQPGSVIIGTTSEQAYDPSADLYDYAQTKAATMNYIKSLAKQLGPKGIRVNGVAPGPIWTPLQVSGV
;
A
#
# COMPACT_ATOMS: atom_id res chain seq x y z
N MET A 1 -54.30 -3.21 10.09
CA MET A 1 -53.52 -1.98 9.94
C MET A 1 -52.42 -2.22 8.96
N ASN A 2 -52.56 -1.60 7.88
CA ASN A 2 -51.91 -1.43 6.60
C ASN A 2 -50.51 -2.02 6.35
N GLU A 3 -50.54 -3.02 5.56
CA GLU A 3 -49.54 -3.44 4.55
C GLU A 3 -49.54 -2.41 3.43
N LYS A 4 -48.45 -1.67 3.23
CA LYS A 4 -48.05 -0.99 1.98
C LYS A 4 -46.74 -0.24 2.27
N ASP A 5 -45.65 -0.75 1.68
CA ASP A 5 -44.60 -0.06 0.94
C ASP A 5 -43.33 -0.94 0.86
N LYS A 6 -43.44 -1.97 0.03
CA LYS A 6 -42.27 -2.62 -0.54
C LYS A 6 -42.04 -2.05 -1.92
N ILE A 7 -41.20 -1.02 -2.04
CA ILE A 7 -40.70 -0.55 -3.33
C ILE A 7 -39.57 -1.49 -3.76
N THR A 8 -39.85 -2.34 -4.72
CA THR A 8 -38.86 -3.23 -5.36
C THR A 8 -38.09 -2.46 -6.44
N ARG A 9 -36.79 -2.61 -6.41
CA ARG A 9 -35.77 -2.00 -7.30
C ARG A 9 -35.90 -2.32 -8.82
N ARG A 10 -37.04 -2.71 -9.32
CA ARG A 10 -37.22 -3.20 -10.71
C ARG A 10 -38.08 -2.35 -11.62
N LYS A 11 -38.41 -1.09 -11.24
CA LYS A 11 -39.30 -0.23 -12.06
C LYS A 11 -38.73 1.14 -12.42
N VAL A 12 -37.43 1.27 -12.74
CA VAL A 12 -36.88 2.52 -13.28
C VAL A 12 -36.01 2.23 -14.54
N ILE A 13 -36.54 1.42 -15.45
CA ILE A 13 -36.02 1.38 -16.82
C ILE A 13 -37.23 1.20 -17.75
N GLY A 14 -37.71 2.29 -18.27
CA GLY A 14 -38.76 2.26 -19.31
C GLY A 14 -39.36 3.64 -19.55
N GLY A 15 -38.89 4.32 -20.57
CA GLY A 15 -39.63 5.43 -21.16
C GLY A 15 -38.92 6.77 -21.15
N LEU A 16 -38.31 7.10 -22.30
CA LEU A 16 -38.53 8.34 -23.03
C LEU A 16 -37.62 8.36 -24.27
N GLY A 17 -38.20 7.93 -25.38
CA GLY A 17 -37.72 8.29 -26.71
C GLY A 17 -38.34 9.62 -27.07
N ALA A 18 -37.54 10.57 -27.51
CA ALA A 18 -37.99 11.72 -28.32
C ALA A 18 -36.84 12.16 -29.22
N THR A 19 -37.04 11.94 -30.48
CA THR A 19 -36.36 12.51 -31.65
C THR A 19 -36.36 14.01 -31.62
N LEU A 20 -35.23 14.65 -31.92
CA LEU A 20 -35.17 15.97 -32.51
C LEU A 20 -34.00 16.09 -33.50
N ALA A 21 -34.38 16.64 -34.66
CA ALA A 21 -33.61 16.70 -35.87
C ALA A 21 -32.51 17.78 -35.87
N ALA A 22 -31.64 17.63 -36.85
CA ALA A 22 -30.44 18.37 -37.18
C ALA A 22 -30.60 19.89 -37.37
N ALA A 23 -29.55 20.62 -37.02
CA ALA A 23 -29.11 21.81 -37.76
C ALA A 23 -27.59 21.86 -37.74
N ALA A 24 -27.00 21.72 -38.91
CA ALA A 24 -25.58 21.86 -39.17
C ALA A 24 -25.17 23.33 -39.16
N VAL A 25 -24.21 23.70 -38.38
CA VAL A 25 -23.38 24.90 -38.57
C VAL A 25 -21.94 24.53 -38.31
N SER A 26 -21.14 24.50 -39.35
CA SER A 26 -19.67 24.33 -39.24
C SER A 26 -19.00 25.67 -39.01
N PRO A 27 -18.04 25.77 -38.08
CA PRO A 27 -16.93 26.67 -38.26
C PRO A 27 -15.65 25.87 -38.49
N VAL A 28 -15.00 26.21 -39.58
CA VAL A 28 -13.62 25.84 -39.90
C VAL A 28 -12.71 26.49 -38.88
N PHE A 29 -12.03 25.67 -38.06
CA PHE A 29 -10.84 26.09 -37.34
C PHE A 29 -9.69 25.18 -37.74
N ALA A 30 -8.61 25.84 -38.19
CA ALA A 30 -7.37 25.21 -38.59
C ALA A 30 -6.76 24.42 -37.40
N ALA A 31 -6.57 23.15 -37.63
CA ALA A 31 -5.89 22.27 -36.67
C ALA A 31 -4.38 22.40 -36.83
N SER A 32 -3.70 23.02 -35.85
CA SER A 32 -2.29 22.79 -35.60
C SER A 32 -2.12 21.39 -34.97
N GLY A 33 -1.56 20.49 -35.77
CA GLY A 33 -1.39 19.10 -35.38
C GLY A 33 -0.33 18.95 -34.27
N THR A 34 -0.77 18.63 -33.05
CA THR A 34 0.03 17.91 -32.09
C THR A 34 -0.41 16.46 -32.12
N SER A 35 0.38 15.61 -32.74
CA SER A 35 0.23 14.17 -32.77
C SER A 35 0.31 13.64 -31.33
N LYS A 36 -0.84 13.41 -30.70
CA LYS A 36 -0.91 12.58 -29.51
C LYS A 36 -0.73 11.14 -29.99
N SER A 37 0.45 10.59 -29.81
CA SER A 37 0.69 9.17 -29.97
C SER A 37 -0.27 8.42 -29.05
N LYS A 38 -1.30 7.80 -29.61
CA LYS A 38 -2.10 6.79 -28.91
C LYS A 38 -1.17 5.62 -28.68
N LEU A 39 -0.68 5.46 -27.43
CA LEU A 39 -0.10 4.21 -27.01
C LEU A 39 -1.19 3.13 -27.13
N SER A 40 -1.17 2.43 -28.24
CA SER A 40 -1.93 1.19 -28.44
C SER A 40 -1.31 0.14 -27.51
N LEU A 41 -1.91 -0.07 -26.36
CA LEU A 41 -1.68 -1.29 -25.58
C LEU A 41 -2.28 -2.44 -26.40
N ALA A 42 -1.44 -3.11 -27.18
CA ALA A 42 -1.84 -4.40 -27.74
C ALA A 42 -2.25 -5.30 -26.55
N PRO A 43 -3.39 -6.03 -26.64
CA PRO A 43 -3.78 -6.96 -25.62
C PRO A 43 -2.63 -7.96 -25.42
N GLN A 44 -2.05 -8.00 -24.25
CA GLN A 44 -1.13 -9.10 -23.93
C GLN A 44 -1.95 -10.37 -23.98
N GLY A 45 -1.58 -11.31 -24.87
CA GLY A 45 -2.25 -12.61 -24.95
C GLY A 45 -2.25 -13.30 -23.60
N LEU A 46 -3.20 -14.18 -23.36
CA LEU A 46 -3.27 -14.99 -22.16
C LEU A 46 -1.93 -15.69 -21.95
N GLN A 47 -1.35 -15.55 -20.75
CA GLN A 47 -0.13 -16.21 -20.33
C GLN A 47 -0.48 -17.20 -19.22
N ASP A 48 0.11 -18.37 -19.26
CA ASP A 48 0.01 -19.32 -18.15
C ASP A 48 0.77 -18.79 -16.93
N PRO A 49 0.07 -18.39 -15.85
CA PRO A 49 0.74 -17.85 -14.68
C PRO A 49 1.62 -18.87 -13.96
N THR A 50 1.37 -20.16 -14.18
CA THR A 50 2.11 -21.24 -13.52
C THR A 50 3.54 -21.42 -14.05
N THR A 51 3.87 -20.81 -15.18
CA THR A 51 5.21 -20.88 -15.80
C THR A 51 5.98 -19.57 -15.72
N LYS A 52 5.35 -18.51 -15.24
CA LYS A 52 5.90 -17.14 -15.27
C LYS A 52 6.98 -16.89 -14.20
N TYR A 53 6.87 -17.53 -13.05
CA TYR A 53 7.73 -17.28 -11.89
C TYR A 53 8.49 -18.55 -11.49
N PRO A 54 9.63 -18.41 -10.77
CA PRO A 54 10.33 -19.54 -10.19
C PRO A 54 9.40 -20.40 -9.33
N LYS A 55 9.60 -21.72 -9.36
CA LYS A 55 8.80 -22.71 -8.60
C LYS A 55 9.64 -23.38 -7.51
N PRO A 56 9.03 -23.83 -6.42
CA PRO A 56 9.71 -24.65 -5.43
C PRO A 56 10.29 -25.94 -6.06
N PRO A 57 11.30 -26.58 -5.43
CA PRO A 57 11.88 -26.14 -4.16
C PRO A 57 12.82 -24.94 -4.30
N PHE A 58 12.71 -23.98 -3.39
CA PHE A 58 13.67 -22.88 -3.30
C PHE A 58 14.82 -23.28 -2.38
N GLN A 59 16.01 -22.71 -2.64
CA GLN A 59 17.13 -22.85 -1.72
C GLN A 59 16.75 -22.22 -0.37
N GLY A 60 16.93 -22.97 0.73
CA GLY A 60 16.75 -22.44 2.07
C GLY A 60 17.70 -21.27 2.30
N GLN A 61 17.18 -20.18 2.84
CA GLN A 61 17.96 -19.01 3.19
C GLN A 61 17.38 -18.33 4.43
N SER A 62 18.23 -17.74 5.24
CA SER A 62 17.88 -16.95 6.40
C SER A 62 18.76 -15.71 6.45
N GLN A 63 18.22 -14.62 6.96
CA GLN A 63 18.92 -13.36 7.17
C GLN A 63 18.67 -12.85 8.59
N PRO A 64 19.61 -12.16 9.21
CA PRO A 64 19.31 -11.40 10.42
C PRO A 64 18.21 -10.36 10.11
N TRP A 65 17.30 -10.15 11.08
CA TRP A 65 16.31 -9.08 10.96
C TRP A 65 17.01 -7.70 10.86
N PRO A 66 16.55 -6.80 9.95
CA PRO A 66 15.31 -6.85 9.17
C PRO A 66 15.40 -7.58 7.82
N GLY A 67 16.52 -8.06 7.39
CA GLY A 67 16.73 -8.69 6.08
C GLY A 67 16.80 -7.66 4.93
N LEU A 68 17.51 -8.00 3.87
CA LEU A 68 17.70 -7.14 2.69
C LEU A 68 17.23 -7.84 1.42
N VAL A 69 16.53 -7.10 0.56
CA VAL A 69 16.11 -7.55 -0.79
C VAL A 69 17.32 -7.92 -1.63
N SER A 70 18.39 -7.14 -1.54
CA SER A 70 19.63 -7.32 -2.28
C SER A 70 20.33 -8.66 -1.99
N LYS A 71 20.04 -9.28 -0.85
CA LYS A 71 20.59 -10.58 -0.41
C LYS A 71 19.65 -11.76 -0.66
N MET A 72 18.45 -11.54 -1.16
CA MET A 72 17.51 -12.63 -1.44
C MET A 72 17.81 -13.34 -2.76
N ASN A 73 17.64 -14.66 -2.76
CA ASN A 73 17.78 -15.50 -3.95
C ASN A 73 16.62 -16.54 -4.04
N PRO A 74 15.75 -16.47 -5.07
CA PRO A 74 15.73 -15.45 -6.12
C PRO A 74 15.40 -14.06 -5.57
N ARG A 75 15.91 -13.01 -6.23
CA ARG A 75 15.53 -11.64 -5.88
C ARG A 75 14.04 -11.42 -6.15
N PRO A 76 13.26 -10.85 -5.22
CA PRO A 76 11.87 -10.52 -5.46
C PRO A 76 11.67 -9.52 -6.60
N ASP A 77 10.63 -9.70 -7.40
CA ASP A 77 10.16 -8.75 -8.41
C ASP A 77 9.08 -7.84 -7.76
N HIS A 78 9.32 -6.54 -7.71
CA HIS A 78 8.39 -5.56 -7.18
C HIS A 78 7.69 -4.75 -8.28
N GLY A 79 7.76 -5.24 -9.51
CA GLY A 79 7.22 -4.56 -10.68
C GLY A 79 8.14 -3.50 -11.25
N GLU A 80 9.46 -3.55 -10.95
CA GLU A 80 10.45 -2.55 -11.39
C GLU A 80 10.46 -2.35 -12.90
N THR A 81 10.18 -3.42 -13.67
CA THR A 81 10.16 -3.36 -15.14
C THR A 81 8.78 -3.58 -15.74
N SER A 82 7.89 -4.27 -15.02
CA SER A 82 6.62 -4.77 -15.56
C SER A 82 5.44 -3.84 -15.29
N TYR A 83 5.41 -3.13 -14.16
CA TYR A 83 4.31 -2.24 -13.84
C TYR A 83 4.36 -0.96 -14.68
N LYS A 84 3.24 -0.63 -15.32
CA LYS A 84 3.08 0.62 -16.08
C LYS A 84 1.95 1.44 -15.47
N GLY A 85 2.25 2.67 -15.07
CA GLY A 85 1.26 3.59 -14.52
C GLY A 85 0.29 4.11 -15.58
N SER A 86 -0.87 4.52 -15.13
CA SER A 86 -1.94 5.14 -15.94
C SER A 86 -2.34 6.54 -15.44
N GLY A 87 -1.63 7.09 -14.44
CA GLY A 87 -1.83 8.43 -13.90
C GLY A 87 -2.94 8.53 -12.85
N ARG A 88 -3.37 7.42 -12.26
CA ARG A 88 -4.47 7.38 -11.27
C ARG A 88 -4.18 8.13 -9.97
N LEU A 89 -2.91 8.38 -9.66
CA LEU A 89 -2.47 9.08 -8.46
C LEU A 89 -1.77 10.41 -8.79
N ALA A 90 -2.03 10.98 -9.98
CA ALA A 90 -1.42 12.23 -10.39
C ALA A 90 -1.62 13.34 -9.34
N GLY A 91 -0.50 13.92 -8.85
CA GLY A 91 -0.49 14.98 -7.83
C GLY A 91 -0.77 14.52 -6.39
N ARG A 92 -1.00 13.23 -6.14
CA ARG A 92 -1.16 12.70 -4.79
C ARG A 92 0.18 12.62 -4.05
N LYS A 93 0.11 12.60 -2.73
CA LYS A 93 1.25 12.57 -1.82
C LYS A 93 1.08 11.42 -0.85
N ALA A 94 2.01 10.47 -0.89
CA ALA A 94 1.91 9.22 -0.14
C ALA A 94 3.05 9.07 0.88
N LEU A 95 2.73 8.63 2.10
CA LEU A 95 3.68 8.12 3.08
C LEU A 95 3.49 6.60 3.18
N ILE A 96 4.59 5.85 3.03
CA ILE A 96 4.61 4.39 3.11
C ILE A 96 5.64 3.96 4.15
N THR A 97 5.22 3.25 5.18
CA THR A 97 6.15 2.64 6.15
C THR A 97 6.64 1.28 5.64
N GLY A 98 7.92 0.97 5.87
CA GLY A 98 8.55 -0.22 5.27
C GLY A 98 8.53 -0.14 3.74
N GLY A 99 8.87 1.04 3.19
CA GLY A 99 8.81 1.31 1.77
C GLY A 99 10.04 0.88 0.97
N ASP A 100 11.06 0.36 1.62
CA ASP A 100 12.33 -0.09 1.08
C ASP A 100 12.25 -1.49 0.45
N SER A 101 11.37 -2.33 0.97
CA SER A 101 11.30 -3.75 0.63
C SER A 101 9.87 -4.28 0.49
N GLY A 102 9.73 -5.50 -0.01
CA GLY A 102 8.48 -6.24 -0.09
C GLY A 102 7.34 -5.46 -0.73
N MET A 103 6.16 -5.54 -0.12
CA MET A 103 4.95 -4.88 -0.62
C MET A 103 5.03 -3.36 -0.53
N GLY A 104 5.73 -2.82 0.48
CA GLY A 104 5.94 -1.38 0.61
C GLY A 104 6.74 -0.81 -0.55
N ARG A 105 7.83 -1.48 -0.95
CA ARG A 105 8.62 -1.16 -2.16
C ARG A 105 7.77 -1.22 -3.42
N ALA A 106 7.00 -2.30 -3.60
CA ALA A 106 6.12 -2.44 -4.75
C ALA A 106 5.07 -1.32 -4.82
N ALA A 107 4.47 -0.96 -3.68
CA ALA A 107 3.54 0.16 -3.59
C ALA A 107 4.22 1.50 -3.91
N ALA A 108 5.42 1.75 -3.38
CA ALA A 108 6.18 2.99 -3.63
C ALA A 108 6.48 3.19 -5.12
N ILE A 109 6.94 2.13 -5.79
CA ILE A 109 7.22 2.13 -7.24
C ILE A 109 5.92 2.34 -8.04
N ALA A 110 4.86 1.58 -7.71
CA ALA A 110 3.58 1.70 -8.41
C ALA A 110 2.97 3.09 -8.23
N TYR A 111 2.99 3.65 -7.02
CA TYR A 111 2.44 4.98 -6.75
C TYR A 111 3.19 6.08 -7.48
N ALA A 112 4.52 6.01 -7.55
CA ALA A 112 5.32 6.95 -8.32
C ALA A 112 4.95 6.89 -9.81
N ARG A 113 4.81 5.71 -10.39
CA ARG A 113 4.38 5.51 -11.79
C ARG A 113 2.96 5.97 -12.05
N GLU A 114 2.08 5.87 -11.05
CA GLU A 114 0.73 6.45 -11.12
C GLU A 114 0.70 7.98 -10.90
N GLY A 115 1.85 8.62 -10.69
CA GLY A 115 2.01 10.06 -10.62
C GLY A 115 2.00 10.66 -9.21
N ALA A 116 2.12 9.85 -8.17
CA ALA A 116 2.23 10.33 -6.79
C ALA A 116 3.66 10.72 -6.43
N ASP A 117 3.82 11.72 -5.55
CA ASP A 117 5.03 11.96 -4.79
C ASP A 117 5.05 11.05 -3.56
N VAL A 118 6.20 10.44 -3.23
CA VAL A 118 6.26 9.38 -2.23
C VAL A 118 7.33 9.65 -1.18
N ALA A 119 6.94 9.56 0.08
CA ALA A 119 7.85 9.43 1.22
C ALA A 119 7.85 7.98 1.70
N ILE A 120 9.04 7.42 1.94
CA ILE A 120 9.19 6.09 2.53
C ILE A 120 9.87 6.17 3.88
N ASN A 121 9.40 5.37 4.83
CA ASN A 121 10.13 5.06 6.05
C ASN A 121 10.69 3.64 5.94
N TYR A 122 11.83 3.43 6.55
CA TYR A 122 12.55 2.16 6.63
C TYR A 122 13.43 2.13 7.89
N PHE A 123 13.83 0.94 8.31
CA PHE A 123 14.76 0.81 9.43
C PHE A 123 16.19 1.18 8.96
N PRO A 124 17.01 1.90 9.74
CA PRO A 124 18.27 2.47 9.24
C PRO A 124 19.25 1.49 8.59
N THR A 125 19.22 0.21 8.97
CA THR A 125 20.08 -0.82 8.39
C THR A 125 19.66 -1.25 6.97
N GLU A 126 18.47 -0.82 6.51
CA GLU A 126 17.91 -1.10 5.19
C GLU A 126 18.21 0.02 4.17
N GLU A 127 19.11 0.95 4.52
CA GLU A 127 19.46 2.13 3.71
C GLU A 127 19.77 1.80 2.24
N SER A 128 20.50 0.71 1.98
CA SER A 128 20.87 0.32 0.61
C SER A 128 19.63 0.02 -0.26
N ASP A 129 18.68 -0.74 0.28
CA ASP A 129 17.45 -1.08 -0.44
C ASP A 129 16.54 0.14 -0.59
N ALA A 130 16.48 1.00 0.45
CA ALA A 130 15.73 2.26 0.40
C ALA A 130 16.23 3.22 -0.68
N GLN A 131 17.56 3.36 -0.85
CA GLN A 131 18.14 4.23 -1.87
C GLN A 131 17.82 3.75 -3.30
N GLU A 132 17.72 2.44 -3.52
CA GLU A 132 17.24 1.92 -4.80
C GLU A 132 15.80 2.40 -5.09
N VAL A 133 14.90 2.32 -4.08
CA VAL A 133 13.50 2.78 -4.23
C VAL A 133 13.43 4.28 -4.49
N ILE A 134 14.23 5.07 -3.76
CA ILE A 134 14.32 6.52 -3.97
C ILE A 134 14.77 6.86 -5.39
N ALA A 135 15.76 6.12 -5.91
CA ALA A 135 16.21 6.31 -7.29
C ALA A 135 15.11 5.99 -8.31
N LEU A 136 14.36 4.89 -8.10
CA LEU A 136 13.24 4.50 -8.97
C LEU A 136 12.11 5.54 -8.96
N ILE A 137 11.73 6.08 -7.79
CA ILE A 137 10.71 7.14 -7.70
C ILE A 137 11.16 8.40 -8.44
N LYS A 138 12.44 8.81 -8.24
CA LYS A 138 13.01 9.98 -8.93
C LYS A 138 13.07 9.80 -10.45
N ALA A 139 13.34 8.59 -10.92
CA ALA A 139 13.37 8.27 -12.35
C ALA A 139 12.00 8.46 -13.04
N GLU A 140 10.91 8.34 -12.29
CA GLU A 140 9.54 8.65 -12.76
C GLU A 140 9.22 10.16 -12.70
N GLY A 141 10.20 11.03 -12.42
CA GLY A 141 10.02 12.47 -12.28
C GLY A 141 9.21 12.87 -11.03
N ARG A 142 9.12 12.00 -10.03
CA ARG A 142 8.35 12.24 -8.81
C ARG A 142 9.26 12.63 -7.65
N LYS A 143 8.68 13.36 -6.69
CA LYS A 143 9.37 13.69 -5.45
C LYS A 143 9.50 12.43 -4.60
N ALA A 144 10.72 12.16 -4.10
CA ALA A 144 11.04 11.03 -3.25
C ALA A 144 11.67 11.51 -1.95
N ILE A 145 11.14 11.10 -0.81
CA ILE A 145 11.63 11.47 0.52
C ILE A 145 11.98 10.17 1.28
N ALA A 146 13.24 10.07 1.70
CA ALA A 146 13.72 8.96 2.53
C ALA A 146 13.72 9.39 4.01
N ILE A 147 13.09 8.61 4.88
CA ILE A 147 12.99 8.93 6.31
C ILE A 147 13.35 7.66 7.13
N PRO A 148 14.66 7.44 7.37
CA PRO A 148 15.10 6.32 8.19
C PRO A 148 14.72 6.52 9.66
N GLY A 149 14.35 5.43 10.35
CA GLY A 149 14.12 5.44 11.77
C GLY A 149 13.29 4.29 12.30
N ASP A 150 13.26 4.18 13.62
CA ASP A 150 12.61 3.10 14.34
C ASP A 150 11.18 3.47 14.72
N LEU A 151 10.22 2.72 14.20
CA LEU A 151 8.79 2.93 14.45
C LEU A 151 8.35 2.58 15.88
N ARG A 152 9.21 1.98 16.70
CA ARG A 152 8.90 1.71 18.12
C ARG A 152 8.92 2.96 19.00
N ASP A 153 9.40 4.07 18.46
CA ASP A 153 9.45 5.37 19.12
C ASP A 153 8.29 6.26 18.68
N GLU A 154 7.42 6.66 19.62
CA GLU A 154 6.28 7.54 19.37
C GLU A 154 6.72 8.92 18.85
N ALA A 155 7.79 9.47 19.42
CA ALA A 155 8.30 10.79 19.01
C ALA A 155 8.80 10.71 17.55
N PHE A 156 9.49 9.63 17.20
CA PHE A 156 9.88 9.39 15.81
C PHE A 156 8.67 9.24 14.89
N CYS A 157 7.66 8.46 15.25
CA CYS A 157 6.43 8.29 14.43
C CYS A 157 5.72 9.62 14.16
N THR A 158 5.66 10.49 15.16
CA THR A 158 5.11 11.84 15.01
C THR A 158 5.96 12.70 14.07
N LYS A 159 7.29 12.68 14.27
CA LYS A 159 8.26 13.35 13.40
C LYS A 159 8.23 12.85 11.96
N LEU A 160 8.11 11.55 11.75
CA LEU A 160 7.99 10.91 10.44
C LEU A 160 6.86 11.54 9.62
N VAL A 161 5.68 11.68 10.21
CA VAL A 161 4.54 12.31 9.54
C VAL A 161 4.81 13.79 9.23
N ALA A 162 5.35 14.54 10.18
CA ALA A 162 5.69 15.95 9.98
C ALA A 162 6.73 16.13 8.87
N ASP A 163 7.75 15.28 8.82
CA ASP A 163 8.79 15.31 7.79
C ASP A 163 8.23 14.95 6.41
N ALA A 164 7.34 13.94 6.33
CA ALA A 164 6.66 13.57 5.09
C ALA A 164 5.78 14.71 4.57
N VAL A 165 4.95 15.30 5.42
CA VAL A 165 4.09 16.44 5.08
C VAL A 165 4.92 17.62 4.58
N ARG A 166 5.98 18.00 5.30
CA ARG A 166 6.88 19.09 4.91
C ARG A 166 7.57 18.79 3.59
N GLY A 167 8.15 17.61 3.45
CA GLY A 167 8.90 17.21 2.26
C GLY A 167 8.04 17.11 1.00
N LEU A 168 6.84 16.56 1.11
CA LEU A 168 5.89 16.39 0.00
C LEU A 168 5.05 17.65 -0.25
N GLY A 169 4.92 18.55 0.74
CA GLY A 169 4.02 19.70 0.70
C GLY A 169 2.55 19.32 0.93
N GLY A 170 2.29 18.30 1.75
CA GLY A 170 0.96 17.78 2.12
C GLY A 170 0.94 16.25 2.22
N LEU A 171 -0.23 15.67 2.51
CA LEU A 171 -0.39 14.22 2.65
C LEU A 171 -1.82 13.81 2.24
N ASP A 172 -1.93 12.83 1.35
CA ASP A 172 -3.20 12.29 0.84
C ASP A 172 -3.38 10.80 1.13
N ILE A 173 -2.26 10.07 1.20
CA ILE A 173 -2.27 8.62 1.32
C ILE A 173 -1.30 8.21 2.43
N VAL A 174 -1.78 7.43 3.38
CA VAL A 174 -0.95 6.80 4.43
C VAL A 174 -1.04 5.29 4.29
N VAL A 175 0.11 4.64 4.10
CA VAL A 175 0.21 3.18 4.01
C VAL A 175 1.01 2.68 5.21
N ASN A 176 0.32 2.11 6.18
CA ASN A 176 0.94 1.40 7.30
C ASN A 176 1.25 -0.04 6.85
N ASN A 177 2.46 -0.23 6.31
CA ASN A 177 2.88 -1.52 5.77
C ASN A 177 4.00 -2.16 6.59
N ALA A 178 4.88 -1.39 7.20
CA ALA A 178 5.94 -1.93 8.04
C ALA A 178 5.39 -2.95 9.06
N GLY A 179 6.14 -4.01 9.27
CA GLY A 179 5.77 -5.06 10.20
C GLY A 179 6.97 -5.88 10.65
N ARG A 180 6.84 -6.46 11.83
CA ARG A 180 7.77 -7.44 12.38
C ARG A 180 7.04 -8.77 12.56
N GLN A 181 7.73 -9.84 12.19
CA GLN A 181 7.32 -11.23 12.36
C GLN A 181 8.53 -12.01 12.89
N GLN A 182 8.28 -12.96 13.77
CA GLN A 182 9.29 -13.95 14.19
C GLN A 182 8.56 -15.23 14.59
N ALA A 183 8.97 -16.35 14.03
CA ALA A 183 8.41 -17.65 14.35
C ALA A 183 9.02 -18.21 15.64
N HIS A 184 8.18 -18.86 16.45
CA HIS A 184 8.57 -19.56 17.67
C HIS A 184 7.81 -20.88 17.80
N ALA A 185 8.48 -21.95 18.14
CA ALA A 185 7.85 -23.26 18.29
C ALA A 185 6.86 -23.31 19.47
N SER A 186 7.05 -22.47 20.48
CA SER A 186 6.22 -22.41 21.68
C SER A 186 6.06 -20.98 22.16
N ILE A 187 4.91 -20.68 22.79
CA ILE A 187 4.70 -19.41 23.52
C ILE A 187 5.74 -19.21 24.63
N LEU A 188 6.30 -20.30 25.17
CA LEU A 188 7.33 -20.24 26.21
C LEU A 188 8.67 -19.69 25.69
N ASP A 189 8.90 -19.70 24.39
CA ASP A 189 10.10 -19.18 23.75
C ASP A 189 10.00 -17.67 23.43
N ILE A 190 8.82 -17.09 23.59
CA ILE A 190 8.59 -15.66 23.32
C ILE A 190 8.93 -14.85 24.58
N SER A 191 10.01 -14.06 24.52
CA SER A 191 10.31 -13.14 25.61
C SER A 191 9.38 -11.92 25.62
N THR A 192 9.31 -11.26 26.77
CA THR A 192 8.55 -10.00 26.90
C THR A 192 9.06 -8.93 25.91
N GLU A 193 10.38 -8.85 25.72
CA GLU A 193 11.03 -7.90 24.80
C GLU A 193 10.64 -8.19 23.35
N GLN A 194 10.61 -9.47 22.95
CA GLN A 194 10.17 -9.88 21.62
C GLN A 194 8.71 -9.50 21.40
N PHE A 195 7.85 -9.84 22.36
CA PHE A 195 6.43 -9.51 22.30
C PHE A 195 6.19 -7.99 22.22
N ASP A 196 6.85 -7.21 23.10
CA ASP A 196 6.76 -5.74 23.10
C ASP A 196 7.25 -5.13 21.77
N TRP A 197 8.34 -5.68 21.21
CA TRP A 197 8.82 -5.24 19.91
C TRP A 197 7.78 -5.44 18.80
N THR A 198 7.19 -6.63 18.73
CA THR A 198 6.16 -6.94 17.75
C THR A 198 4.94 -6.02 17.91
N MET A 199 4.49 -5.83 19.18
CA MET A 199 3.36 -4.94 19.48
C MET A 199 3.65 -3.48 19.12
N LYS A 200 4.82 -2.96 19.48
CA LYS A 200 5.20 -1.58 19.17
C LYS A 200 5.28 -1.33 17.68
N THR A 201 5.91 -2.25 16.93
CA THR A 201 6.04 -2.09 15.48
C THR A 201 4.70 -2.21 14.75
N ASN A 202 3.89 -3.22 15.12
CA ASN A 202 2.72 -3.57 14.32
C ASN A 202 1.41 -2.90 14.79
N ILE A 203 1.34 -2.44 16.05
CA ILE A 203 0.13 -1.87 16.64
C ILE A 203 0.33 -0.40 17.04
N TYR A 204 1.34 -0.11 17.87
CA TYR A 204 1.51 1.25 18.40
C TYR A 204 1.94 2.22 17.30
N ALA A 205 2.90 1.82 16.46
CA ALA A 205 3.35 2.66 15.35
C ALA A 205 2.22 3.09 14.40
N PRO A 206 1.37 2.18 13.85
CA PRO A 206 0.20 2.59 13.07
C PRO A 206 -0.73 3.53 13.80
N PHE A 207 -0.95 3.33 15.11
CA PHE A 207 -1.78 4.22 15.92
C PHE A 207 -1.17 5.63 16.01
N TRP A 208 0.11 5.76 16.34
CA TRP A 208 0.80 7.04 16.45
C TRP A 208 0.85 7.77 15.09
N ILE A 209 1.17 7.03 14.02
CA ILE A 209 1.25 7.59 12.66
C ILE A 209 -0.11 8.09 12.20
N ILE A 210 -1.18 7.30 12.36
CA ILE A 210 -2.52 7.72 11.98
C ILE A 210 -2.97 8.94 12.79
N LYS A 211 -2.74 8.93 14.11
CA LYS A 211 -3.06 10.06 14.98
C LYS A 211 -2.36 11.34 14.54
N ALA A 212 -1.07 11.26 14.20
CA ALA A 212 -0.29 12.39 13.69
C ALA A 212 -0.72 12.82 12.28
N ALA A 213 -1.13 11.87 11.41
CA ALA A 213 -1.51 12.16 10.04
C ALA A 213 -2.89 12.81 9.91
N LEU A 214 -3.86 12.46 10.77
CA LEU A 214 -5.25 12.89 10.66
C LEU A 214 -5.45 14.40 10.50
N PRO A 215 -4.72 15.30 11.19
CA PRO A 215 -4.85 16.75 10.99
C PRO A 215 -4.47 17.23 9.58
N HIS A 216 -3.72 16.43 8.83
CA HIS A 216 -3.23 16.77 7.49
C HIS A 216 -4.07 16.13 6.38
N LEU A 217 -4.94 15.16 6.71
CA LEU A 217 -5.77 14.46 5.74
C LEU A 217 -7.07 15.22 5.46
N GLN A 218 -7.38 15.39 4.18
CA GLN A 218 -8.59 16.07 3.70
C GLN A 218 -9.60 15.04 3.14
N PRO A 219 -10.87 15.42 2.91
CA PRO A 219 -11.81 14.60 2.15
C PRO A 219 -11.19 14.12 0.83
N GLY A 220 -11.30 12.83 0.53
CA GLY A 220 -10.64 12.19 -0.61
C GLY A 220 -9.31 11.51 -0.24
N SER A 221 -8.79 11.69 0.97
CA SER A 221 -7.60 10.98 1.47
C SER A 221 -7.88 9.51 1.75
N VAL A 222 -6.81 8.73 1.86
CA VAL A 222 -6.88 7.27 2.05
C VAL A 222 -5.86 6.82 3.09
N ILE A 223 -6.30 5.94 4.00
CA ILE A 223 -5.44 5.19 4.90
C ILE A 223 -5.52 3.71 4.50
N ILE A 224 -4.37 3.05 4.38
CA ILE A 224 -4.27 1.62 4.07
C ILE A 224 -3.45 0.95 5.17
N GLY A 225 -3.98 -0.13 5.74
CA GLY A 225 -3.28 -0.98 6.70
C GLY A 225 -2.98 -2.35 6.11
N THR A 226 -1.75 -2.83 6.29
CA THR A 226 -1.37 -4.20 5.92
C THR A 226 -1.66 -5.13 7.10
N THR A 227 -2.78 -5.84 7.01
CA THR A 227 -3.13 -6.97 7.91
C THR A 227 -2.48 -8.26 7.38
N SER A 228 -3.10 -9.41 7.52
CA SER A 228 -2.59 -10.70 7.04
C SER A 228 -3.73 -11.73 6.99
N GLU A 229 -3.55 -12.81 6.26
CA GLU A 229 -4.34 -14.03 6.42
C GLU A 229 -4.29 -14.54 7.86
N GLN A 230 -3.16 -14.32 8.56
CA GLN A 230 -2.96 -14.66 9.97
C GLN A 230 -3.97 -13.99 10.92
N ALA A 231 -4.68 -12.96 10.46
CA ALA A 231 -5.78 -12.35 11.21
C ALA A 231 -7.05 -13.21 11.22
N TYR A 232 -7.15 -14.18 10.32
CA TYR A 232 -8.32 -15.06 10.12
C TYR A 232 -7.99 -16.52 10.46
N ASP A 233 -6.80 -16.97 10.08
CA ASP A 233 -6.35 -18.35 10.26
C ASP A 233 -4.88 -18.32 10.78
N PRO A 234 -4.69 -18.13 12.09
CA PRO A 234 -3.37 -17.96 12.69
C PRO A 234 -2.59 -19.29 12.71
N SER A 235 -1.36 -19.27 12.24
CA SER A 235 -0.43 -20.39 12.41
C SER A 235 0.07 -20.48 13.85
N ALA A 236 0.40 -21.69 14.29
CA ALA A 236 0.80 -21.95 15.69
C ALA A 236 2.11 -21.28 16.09
N ASP A 237 3.00 -21.02 15.13
CA ASP A 237 4.35 -20.49 15.32
C ASP A 237 4.47 -18.96 15.21
N LEU A 238 3.39 -18.26 14.85
CA LEU A 238 3.35 -16.79 14.69
C LEU A 238 2.43 -16.12 15.73
N TYR A 239 2.49 -16.57 16.97
CA TYR A 239 1.56 -16.21 18.04
C TYR A 239 1.41 -14.69 18.25
N ASP A 240 2.51 -13.95 18.45
CA ASP A 240 2.48 -12.51 18.67
C ASP A 240 2.12 -11.73 17.40
N TYR A 241 2.66 -12.15 16.25
CA TYR A 241 2.38 -11.55 14.96
C TYR A 241 0.90 -11.63 14.58
N ALA A 242 0.32 -12.82 14.67
CA ALA A 242 -1.09 -13.06 14.30
C ALA A 242 -2.06 -12.17 15.10
N GLN A 243 -1.80 -11.99 16.41
CA GLN A 243 -2.57 -11.08 17.25
C GLN A 243 -2.52 -9.65 16.72
N THR A 244 -1.32 -9.18 16.33
CA THR A 244 -1.19 -7.81 15.78
C THR A 244 -1.96 -7.65 14.48
N LYS A 245 -2.03 -8.67 13.65
CA LYS A 245 -2.73 -8.61 12.36
C LYS A 245 -4.26 -8.67 12.52
N ALA A 246 -4.76 -9.40 13.51
CA ALA A 246 -6.17 -9.36 13.92
C ALA A 246 -6.55 -7.97 14.47
N ALA A 247 -5.70 -7.39 15.32
CA ALA A 247 -5.90 -6.03 15.82
C ALA A 247 -5.87 -4.99 14.69
N THR A 248 -4.96 -5.12 13.72
CA THR A 248 -4.90 -4.27 12.52
C THR A 248 -6.19 -4.33 11.73
N MET A 249 -6.71 -5.53 11.45
CA MET A 249 -8.00 -5.70 10.78
C MET A 249 -9.12 -4.98 11.53
N ASN A 250 -9.13 -5.04 12.85
CA ASN A 250 -10.16 -4.42 13.67
C ASN A 250 -10.07 -2.89 13.65
N TYR A 251 -8.88 -2.29 13.84
CA TYR A 251 -8.75 -0.84 13.80
C TYR A 251 -9.13 -0.27 12.43
N ILE A 252 -8.81 -0.94 11.33
CA ILE A 252 -9.21 -0.55 9.97
C ILE A 252 -10.74 -0.43 9.88
N LYS A 253 -11.46 -1.45 10.34
CA LYS A 253 -12.95 -1.44 10.35
C LYS A 253 -13.51 -0.32 11.22
N SER A 254 -12.90 -0.07 12.38
CA SER A 254 -13.31 0.99 13.30
C SER A 254 -13.08 2.38 12.71
N LEU A 255 -11.87 2.63 12.20
CA LEU A 255 -11.53 3.90 11.57
C LEU A 255 -12.33 4.18 10.30
N ALA A 256 -12.64 3.15 9.50
CA ALA A 256 -13.49 3.30 8.31
C ALA A 256 -14.87 3.86 8.67
N LYS A 257 -15.45 3.41 9.79
CA LYS A 257 -16.72 3.95 10.31
C LYS A 257 -16.59 5.38 10.83
N GLN A 258 -15.46 5.67 11.50
CA GLN A 258 -15.22 6.99 12.09
C GLN A 258 -14.89 8.07 11.05
N LEU A 259 -14.13 7.72 10.03
CA LEU A 259 -13.58 8.65 9.06
C LEU A 259 -14.35 8.71 7.74
N GLY A 260 -15.15 7.68 7.42
CA GLY A 260 -16.01 7.66 6.23
C GLY A 260 -16.93 8.88 6.11
N PRO A 261 -17.64 9.29 7.17
CA PRO A 261 -18.45 10.53 7.15
C PRO A 261 -17.65 11.81 6.88
N LYS A 262 -16.33 11.78 7.11
CA LYS A 262 -15.39 12.88 6.82
C LYS A 262 -14.80 12.80 5.41
N GLY A 263 -15.26 11.85 4.58
CA GLY A 263 -14.75 11.66 3.23
C GLY A 263 -13.35 11.02 3.15
N ILE A 264 -12.85 10.44 4.24
CA ILE A 264 -11.57 9.74 4.30
C ILE A 264 -11.82 8.23 4.28
N ARG A 265 -11.24 7.53 3.31
CA ARG A 265 -11.38 6.07 3.19
C ARG A 265 -10.31 5.36 4.00
N VAL A 266 -10.69 4.29 4.67
CA VAL A 266 -9.74 3.41 5.38
C VAL A 266 -9.97 1.98 4.91
N ASN A 267 -8.92 1.36 4.37
CA ASN A 267 -8.98 0.01 3.83
C ASN A 267 -7.81 -0.83 4.34
N GLY A 268 -7.93 -2.15 4.20
CA GLY A 268 -6.89 -3.09 4.54
C GLY A 268 -6.59 -4.06 3.41
N VAL A 269 -5.36 -4.53 3.39
CA VAL A 269 -4.92 -5.64 2.55
C VAL A 269 -4.52 -6.78 3.46
N ALA A 270 -5.01 -7.98 3.20
CA ALA A 270 -4.71 -9.20 3.96
C ALA A 270 -3.92 -10.18 3.07
N PRO A 271 -2.59 -10.03 2.98
CA PRO A 271 -1.76 -10.90 2.18
C PRO A 271 -1.65 -12.30 2.78
N GLY A 272 -1.50 -13.31 1.93
CA GLY A 272 -0.90 -14.59 2.27
C GLY A 272 0.64 -14.49 2.27
N PRO A 273 1.36 -15.64 2.17
CA PRO A 273 2.81 -15.65 2.08
C PRO A 273 3.31 -14.93 0.84
N ILE A 274 4.14 -13.90 1.04
CA ILE A 274 4.77 -13.12 -0.05
C ILE A 274 6.28 -13.22 0.09
N TRP A 275 6.96 -13.53 -0.99
CA TRP A 275 8.42 -13.66 -1.02
C TRP A 275 9.09 -12.29 -0.79
N THR A 276 9.46 -12.02 0.45
CA THR A 276 9.98 -10.72 0.93
C THR A 276 11.06 -10.95 2.00
N PRO A 277 11.86 -9.94 2.35
CA PRO A 277 12.79 -10.02 3.47
C PRO A 277 12.14 -10.46 4.79
N LEU A 278 10.87 -10.13 5.02
CA LEU A 278 10.13 -10.55 6.21
C LEU A 278 10.08 -12.09 6.34
N GLN A 279 10.00 -12.83 5.23
CA GLN A 279 9.95 -14.29 5.23
C GLN A 279 11.30 -14.91 5.62
N VAL A 280 12.40 -14.35 5.15
CA VAL A 280 13.74 -14.90 5.37
C VAL A 280 14.42 -14.38 6.64
N SER A 281 13.85 -13.38 7.30
CA SER A 281 14.36 -12.82 8.55
C SER A 281 13.44 -13.05 9.75
N GLY A 282 12.25 -13.58 9.53
CA GLY A 282 11.22 -13.81 10.55
C GLY A 282 11.03 -15.30 10.91
N VAL A 283 11.95 -16.17 10.48
CA VAL A 283 11.93 -17.62 10.75
C VAL A 283 13.06 -18.04 11.66
#